data_89df2c058dd1ea48a90a4201f1bad309
#
_entry.id   89df2c058dd1ea48a90a4201f1bad309
#
_cell.length_a   1.000
_cell.length_b   1.000
_cell.length_c   1.000
_cell.angle_alpha   90.00
_cell.angle_beta   90.00
_cell.angle_gamma   90.00
#
_symmetry.space_group_name_H-M   'P 1'
#
loop_
_entity.id
_entity.type
_entity.pdbx_description
1 polymer ?
#
loop_
_entity_poly.entity_id
_entity_poly.type
_entity_poly.pdbx_seq_one_letter_code
_entity_poly.pdbx_strand_id
1 'polypeptide(L)'
;VTDEYIDDGRTGTSDDTRPEFMRLTSDVKNGRINCIVTKNLSRAFRNSANQGKFLEEFIPLYNTRFISLYEPRIDTYLNPEVVHSLEVSITGFINEQYAYKTSLDVRRTFDTKRKSGEFIGAFAPYGYLKDPVDKNHLVVDPEAAKVVKDIFHWFADDGMSKRGIVLKLNEMGISNPTIHKRRQGLN
;
A
#
# COMPACT_ATOMS: atom_id res chain seq x y z
N VAL A 1 5.50 -30.03 -4.09
CA VAL A 1 5.38 -28.60 -4.44
C VAL A 1 6.53 -28.31 -5.37
N THR A 2 6.23 -27.80 -6.56
CA THR A 2 7.23 -27.58 -7.61
C THR A 2 7.84 -26.17 -7.49
N ASP A 3 7.02 -25.17 -7.10
CA ASP A 3 7.43 -23.78 -6.94
C ASP A 3 6.47 -23.05 -5.99
N GLU A 4 6.89 -21.88 -5.50
CA GLU A 4 6.11 -21.00 -4.63
C GLU A 4 6.07 -19.60 -5.24
N TYR A 5 4.88 -18.96 -5.21
CA TYR A 5 4.62 -17.65 -5.80
C TYR A 5 4.13 -16.69 -4.72
N ILE A 6 4.98 -15.73 -4.34
CA ILE A 6 4.71 -14.83 -3.22
C ILE A 6 4.80 -13.38 -3.68
N ASP A 7 3.69 -12.65 -3.58
CA ASP A 7 3.63 -11.20 -3.77
C ASP A 7 3.57 -10.48 -2.41
N ASP A 8 4.70 -10.41 -1.69
CA ASP A 8 4.77 -9.79 -0.37
C ASP A 8 4.60 -8.26 -0.41
N GLY A 9 3.77 -7.75 0.53
CA GLY A 9 3.69 -6.31 0.84
C GLY A 9 3.06 -5.44 -0.26
N ARG A 10 2.60 -6.00 -1.36
CA ARG A 10 1.99 -5.23 -2.44
C ARG A 10 0.50 -5.06 -2.25
N THR A 11 0.07 -3.83 -2.04
CA THR A 11 -1.34 -3.41 -2.01
C THR A 11 -1.82 -3.18 -3.44
N GLY A 12 -2.05 -4.24 -4.21
CA GLY A 12 -2.56 -4.09 -5.58
C GLY A 12 -4.06 -4.27 -5.64
N THR A 13 -4.77 -3.24 -6.04
CA THR A 13 -6.15 -3.36 -6.55
C THR A 13 -6.19 -3.83 -8.02
N SER A 14 -5.03 -3.86 -8.70
CA SER A 14 -4.86 -4.35 -10.06
C SER A 14 -3.84 -5.49 -10.10
N ASP A 15 -4.06 -6.48 -10.98
CA ASP A 15 -3.17 -7.63 -11.15
C ASP A 15 -1.83 -7.23 -11.79
N ASP A 16 -1.76 -6.10 -12.51
CA ASP A 16 -0.55 -5.56 -13.16
C ASP A 16 0.61 -5.28 -12.17
N THR A 17 0.31 -5.22 -10.86
CA THR A 17 1.30 -4.99 -9.81
C THR A 17 1.76 -6.27 -9.10
N ARG A 18 1.36 -7.46 -9.60
CA ARG A 18 1.64 -8.76 -8.99
C ARG A 18 2.55 -9.63 -9.88
N PRO A 19 3.87 -9.41 -9.86
CA PRO A 19 4.81 -10.10 -10.75
C PRO A 19 4.80 -11.61 -10.54
N GLU A 20 4.64 -12.10 -9.30
CA GLU A 20 4.61 -13.53 -9.03
C GLU A 20 3.29 -14.18 -9.48
N PHE A 21 2.17 -13.49 -9.36
CA PHE A 21 0.92 -13.96 -9.95
C PHE A 21 0.98 -13.99 -11.49
N MET A 22 1.64 -13.02 -12.11
CA MET A 22 1.88 -13.05 -13.56
C MET A 22 2.82 -14.19 -13.96
N ARG A 23 3.87 -14.47 -13.18
CA ARG A 23 4.75 -15.62 -13.38
C ARG A 23 3.97 -16.93 -13.26
N LEU A 24 3.15 -17.09 -12.22
CA LEU A 24 2.26 -18.25 -12.04
C LEU A 24 1.39 -18.48 -13.28
N THR A 25 0.70 -17.44 -13.74
CA THR A 25 -0.18 -17.58 -14.92
C THR A 25 0.58 -17.92 -16.20
N SER A 26 1.80 -17.40 -16.36
CA SER A 26 2.70 -17.76 -17.46
C SER A 26 3.12 -19.23 -17.38
N ASP A 27 3.49 -19.71 -16.21
CA ASP A 27 3.94 -21.09 -16.01
C ASP A 27 2.78 -22.10 -16.23
N VAL A 28 1.56 -21.73 -15.85
CA VAL A 28 0.34 -22.51 -16.20
C VAL A 28 0.14 -22.55 -17.71
N LYS A 29 0.19 -21.40 -18.41
CA LYS A 29 0.04 -21.31 -19.87
C LYS A 29 1.08 -22.18 -20.62
N ASN A 30 2.28 -22.26 -20.08
CA ASN A 30 3.38 -23.03 -20.64
C ASN A 30 3.35 -24.52 -20.23
N GLY A 31 2.32 -24.96 -19.48
CA GLY A 31 2.16 -26.34 -19.03
C GLY A 31 3.17 -26.80 -17.98
N ARG A 32 3.88 -25.87 -17.35
CA ARG A 32 4.84 -26.18 -16.28
C ARG A 32 4.12 -26.54 -14.96
N ILE A 33 2.92 -25.99 -14.78
CA ILE A 33 2.09 -26.17 -13.61
C ILE A 33 0.70 -26.63 -14.04
N ASN A 34 0.21 -27.67 -13.40
CA ASN A 34 -1.12 -28.24 -13.62
C ASN A 34 -1.99 -28.23 -12.35
N CYS A 35 -1.44 -27.75 -11.22
CA CYS A 35 -2.17 -27.64 -9.97
C CYS A 35 -1.71 -26.42 -9.18
N ILE A 36 -2.67 -25.60 -8.75
CA ILE A 36 -2.47 -24.42 -7.92
C ILE A 36 -3.08 -24.69 -6.56
N VAL A 37 -2.32 -24.47 -5.49
CA VAL A 37 -2.80 -24.58 -4.11
C VAL A 37 -2.69 -23.24 -3.42
N THR A 38 -3.77 -22.76 -2.82
CA THR A 38 -3.80 -21.54 -2.04
C THR A 38 -4.39 -21.78 -0.64
N LYS A 39 -4.03 -20.92 0.31
CA LYS A 39 -4.61 -20.99 1.65
C LYS A 39 -6.11 -20.74 1.61
N ASN A 40 -6.53 -19.67 0.96
CA ASN A 40 -7.93 -19.29 0.74
C ASN A 40 -8.05 -18.36 -0.47
N LEU A 41 -9.28 -18.09 -0.92
CA LEU A 41 -9.55 -17.24 -2.07
C LEU A 41 -9.02 -15.80 -1.90
N SER A 42 -9.09 -15.23 -0.71
CA SER A 42 -8.64 -13.86 -0.46
C SER A 42 -7.11 -13.68 -0.57
N ARG A 43 -6.35 -14.78 -0.54
CA ARG A 43 -4.89 -14.75 -0.81
C ARG A 43 -4.60 -14.79 -2.30
N ALA A 44 -5.39 -15.54 -3.05
CA ALA A 44 -5.25 -15.60 -4.50
C ALA A 44 -5.85 -14.37 -5.19
N PHE A 45 -7.02 -13.91 -4.75
CA PHE A 45 -7.80 -12.86 -5.40
C PHE A 45 -8.22 -11.77 -4.40
N ARG A 46 -8.21 -10.52 -4.86
CA ARG A 46 -8.66 -9.34 -4.10
C ARG A 46 -9.91 -8.70 -4.69
N ASN A 47 -10.24 -9.08 -5.92
CA ASN A 47 -11.37 -8.57 -6.69
C ASN A 47 -12.24 -9.76 -7.14
N SER A 48 -13.55 -9.66 -6.93
CA SER A 48 -14.51 -10.71 -7.26
C SER A 48 -14.59 -10.99 -8.76
N ALA A 49 -14.45 -9.97 -9.61
CA ALA A 49 -14.47 -10.14 -11.06
C ALA A 49 -13.24 -10.92 -11.56
N ASN A 50 -12.05 -10.62 -11.03
CA ASN A 50 -10.83 -11.37 -11.37
C ASN A 50 -10.88 -12.81 -10.84
N GLN A 51 -11.46 -13.02 -9.66
CA GLN A 51 -11.70 -14.36 -9.11
C GLN A 51 -12.58 -15.19 -10.04
N GLY A 52 -13.75 -14.67 -10.43
CA GLY A 52 -14.67 -15.35 -11.33
C GLY A 52 -13.99 -15.71 -12.66
N LYS A 53 -13.42 -14.72 -13.34
CA LYS A 53 -12.71 -14.92 -14.60
C LYS A 53 -11.59 -15.96 -14.50
N PHE A 54 -10.84 -15.96 -13.41
CA PHE A 54 -9.77 -16.93 -13.23
C PHE A 54 -10.31 -18.34 -12.99
N LEU A 55 -11.28 -18.52 -12.12
CA LEU A 55 -11.82 -19.82 -11.78
C LEU A 55 -12.70 -20.42 -12.88
N GLU A 56 -13.50 -19.59 -13.57
CA GLU A 56 -14.49 -20.03 -14.55
C GLU A 56 -13.93 -20.12 -15.98
N GLU A 57 -12.93 -19.28 -16.32
CA GLU A 57 -12.36 -19.26 -17.67
C GLU A 57 -10.92 -19.80 -17.69
N PHE A 58 -10.02 -19.23 -16.89
CA PHE A 58 -8.60 -19.55 -16.97
C PHE A 58 -8.28 -20.98 -16.53
N ILE A 59 -8.80 -21.41 -15.39
CA ILE A 59 -8.56 -22.76 -14.83
C ILE A 59 -9.02 -23.86 -15.79
N PRO A 60 -10.26 -23.82 -16.33
CA PRO A 60 -10.70 -24.82 -17.30
C PRO A 60 -9.94 -24.75 -18.63
N LEU A 61 -9.63 -23.54 -19.14
CA LEU A 61 -8.93 -23.35 -20.42
C LEU A 61 -7.58 -24.07 -20.45
N TYR A 62 -6.84 -24.04 -19.34
CA TYR A 62 -5.53 -24.67 -19.23
C TYR A 62 -5.56 -26.04 -18.52
N ASN A 63 -6.74 -26.61 -18.31
CA ASN A 63 -6.93 -27.90 -17.64
C ASN A 63 -6.12 -27.99 -16.32
N THR A 64 -6.17 -26.93 -15.53
CA THR A 64 -5.42 -26.77 -14.29
C THR A 64 -6.30 -27.05 -13.08
N ARG A 65 -5.81 -27.80 -12.10
CA ARG A 65 -6.51 -28.01 -10.83
C ARG A 65 -6.28 -26.82 -9.92
N PHE A 66 -7.33 -26.30 -9.29
CA PHE A 66 -7.24 -25.26 -8.28
C PHE A 66 -7.77 -25.75 -6.93
N ILE A 67 -6.98 -25.58 -5.87
CA ILE A 67 -7.31 -26.01 -4.52
C ILE A 67 -7.25 -24.82 -3.57
N SER A 68 -8.35 -24.53 -2.86
CA SER A 68 -8.39 -23.65 -1.68
C SER A 68 -8.52 -24.51 -0.43
N LEU A 69 -7.57 -24.39 0.50
CA LEU A 69 -7.48 -25.24 1.69
C LEU A 69 -8.49 -24.86 2.78
N TYR A 70 -8.85 -23.57 2.89
CA TYR A 70 -9.81 -23.05 3.87
C TYR A 70 -11.09 -22.56 3.17
N GLU A 71 -12.11 -22.30 3.98
CA GLU A 71 -13.44 -21.93 3.50
C GLU A 71 -13.47 -20.66 2.60
N PRO A 72 -14.22 -20.70 1.52
CA PRO A 72 -14.83 -21.91 0.96
C PRO A 72 -13.75 -22.86 0.43
N ARG A 73 -13.87 -24.14 0.79
CA ARG A 73 -12.98 -25.18 0.27
C ARG A 73 -13.30 -25.46 -1.19
N ILE A 74 -12.30 -25.31 -2.03
CA ILE A 74 -12.42 -25.53 -3.46
C ILE A 74 -11.44 -26.62 -3.87
N ASP A 75 -11.92 -27.53 -4.69
CA ASP A 75 -11.10 -28.45 -5.43
C ASP A 75 -11.78 -28.68 -6.79
N THR A 76 -11.27 -27.99 -7.80
CA THR A 76 -11.88 -27.98 -9.13
C THR A 76 -11.81 -29.34 -9.85
N TYR A 77 -10.96 -30.27 -9.39
CA TYR A 77 -10.90 -31.62 -9.93
C TYR A 77 -11.94 -32.53 -9.30
N LEU A 78 -12.14 -32.47 -8.00
CA LEU A 78 -13.13 -33.29 -7.29
C LEU A 78 -14.56 -32.77 -7.48
N ASN A 79 -14.73 -31.46 -7.54
CA ASN A 79 -16.02 -30.81 -7.73
C ASN A 79 -15.87 -29.59 -8.66
N PRO A 80 -15.94 -29.78 -9.98
CA PRO A 80 -15.83 -28.67 -10.94
C PRO A 80 -16.89 -27.58 -10.76
N GLU A 81 -18.10 -27.96 -10.35
CA GLU A 81 -19.24 -27.03 -10.18
C GLU A 81 -19.08 -26.08 -8.97
N VAL A 82 -18.14 -26.37 -8.08
CA VAL A 82 -17.92 -25.54 -6.89
C VAL A 82 -17.59 -24.08 -7.23
N VAL A 83 -16.97 -23.82 -8.39
CA VAL A 83 -16.61 -22.47 -8.85
C VAL A 83 -17.85 -21.60 -9.12
N HIS A 84 -18.97 -22.21 -9.49
CA HIS A 84 -20.26 -21.55 -9.72
C HIS A 84 -21.12 -21.45 -8.47
N SER A 85 -20.63 -21.95 -7.32
CA SER A 85 -21.39 -21.93 -6.08
C SER A 85 -21.62 -20.50 -5.59
N LEU A 86 -22.79 -20.29 -4.98
CA LEU A 86 -23.13 -19.02 -4.36
C LEU A 86 -22.11 -18.63 -3.27
N GLU A 87 -21.59 -19.61 -2.54
CA GLU A 87 -20.58 -19.42 -1.49
C GLU A 87 -19.30 -18.79 -2.03
N VAL A 88 -18.79 -19.27 -3.17
CA VAL A 88 -17.60 -18.71 -3.82
C VAL A 88 -17.84 -17.29 -4.30
N SER A 89 -19.00 -17.04 -4.92
CA SER A 89 -19.38 -15.71 -5.40
C SER A 89 -19.58 -14.71 -4.26
N ILE A 90 -20.29 -15.10 -3.20
CA ILE A 90 -20.49 -14.26 -2.01
C ILE A 90 -19.16 -13.97 -1.31
N THR A 91 -18.28 -14.94 -1.17
CA THR A 91 -16.96 -14.74 -0.54
C THR A 91 -16.13 -13.70 -1.30
N GLY A 92 -16.11 -13.74 -2.61
CA GLY A 92 -15.46 -12.73 -3.44
C GLY A 92 -16.02 -11.33 -3.20
N PHE A 93 -17.34 -11.20 -3.18
CA PHE A 93 -18.03 -9.94 -2.92
C PHE A 93 -17.77 -9.40 -1.50
N ILE A 94 -17.83 -10.25 -0.47
CA ILE A 94 -17.55 -9.87 0.92
C ILE A 94 -16.11 -9.35 1.05
N ASN A 95 -15.13 -10.02 0.46
CA ASN A 95 -13.73 -9.59 0.50
C ASN A 95 -13.53 -8.21 -0.12
N GLU A 96 -14.19 -7.93 -1.24
CA GLU A 96 -14.16 -6.63 -1.90
C GLU A 96 -14.83 -5.54 -1.03
N GLN A 97 -16.02 -5.81 -0.48
CA GLN A 97 -16.75 -4.90 0.40
C GLN A 97 -15.98 -4.60 1.69
N TYR A 98 -15.29 -5.59 2.25
CA TYR A 98 -14.44 -5.39 3.43
C TYR A 98 -13.29 -4.41 3.16
N ALA A 99 -12.60 -4.55 2.03
CA ALA A 99 -11.53 -3.63 1.63
C ALA A 99 -12.06 -2.19 1.44
N TYR A 100 -13.21 -2.05 0.78
CA TYR A 100 -13.86 -0.76 0.58
C TYR A 100 -14.27 -0.10 1.91
N LYS A 101 -14.94 -0.84 2.79
CA LYS A 101 -15.36 -0.36 4.12
C LYS A 101 -14.16 0.06 4.95
N THR A 102 -13.10 -0.75 5.00
CA THR A 102 -11.86 -0.41 5.72
C THR A 102 -11.27 0.89 5.20
N SER A 103 -11.22 1.10 3.87
CA SER A 103 -10.76 2.37 3.28
C SER A 103 -11.59 3.56 3.72
N LEU A 104 -12.92 3.43 3.78
CA LEU A 104 -13.81 4.48 4.27
C LEU A 104 -13.57 4.79 5.75
N ASP A 105 -13.43 3.78 6.59
CA ASP A 105 -13.22 3.94 8.02
C ASP A 105 -11.87 4.62 8.33
N VAL A 106 -10.81 4.26 7.60
CA VAL A 106 -9.52 4.94 7.68
C VAL A 106 -9.63 6.42 7.28
N ARG A 107 -10.31 6.71 6.17
CA ARG A 107 -10.53 8.11 5.72
C ARG A 107 -11.31 8.91 6.77
N ARG A 108 -12.39 8.36 7.31
CA ARG A 108 -13.19 8.99 8.39
C ARG A 108 -12.34 9.28 9.63
N THR A 109 -11.51 8.32 10.03
CA THR A 109 -10.60 8.49 11.16
C THR A 109 -9.61 9.64 10.92
N PHE A 110 -9.01 9.70 9.73
CA PHE A 110 -8.11 10.80 9.38
C PHE A 110 -8.82 12.14 9.29
N ASP A 111 -10.06 12.18 8.78
CA ASP A 111 -10.84 13.43 8.71
C ASP A 111 -11.25 13.92 10.10
N THR A 112 -11.60 13.01 11.00
CA THR A 112 -11.86 13.35 12.40
C THR A 112 -10.63 13.93 13.07
N LYS A 113 -9.48 13.29 12.92
CA LYS A 113 -8.20 13.76 13.44
C LYS A 113 -7.81 15.14 12.90
N ARG A 114 -7.97 15.37 11.58
CA ARG A 114 -7.73 16.69 10.97
C ARG A 114 -8.65 17.78 11.54
N LYS A 115 -9.92 17.45 11.73
CA LYS A 115 -10.90 18.39 12.30
C LYS A 115 -10.60 18.74 13.76
N SER A 116 -10.02 17.81 14.52
CA SER A 116 -9.54 18.07 15.89
C SER A 116 -8.16 18.77 15.93
N GLY A 117 -7.59 19.10 14.80
CA GLY A 117 -6.28 19.77 14.73
C GLY A 117 -5.09 18.84 14.97
N GLU A 118 -5.30 17.52 14.96
CA GLU A 118 -4.24 16.55 15.14
C GLU A 118 -3.37 16.43 13.89
N PHE A 119 -2.07 16.33 14.09
CA PHE A 119 -1.12 16.05 13.02
C PHE A 119 -1.13 14.54 12.69
N ILE A 120 -1.42 14.22 11.45
CA ILE A 120 -1.54 12.82 10.97
C ILE A 120 -0.39 12.36 10.08
N GLY A 121 0.58 13.22 9.80
CA GLY A 121 1.71 12.88 8.95
C GLY A 121 2.68 11.88 9.60
N ALA A 122 3.31 11.03 8.79
CA ALA A 122 4.32 10.10 9.28
C ALA A 122 5.52 10.83 9.91
N PHE A 123 5.96 11.92 9.28
CA PHE A 123 7.10 12.72 9.71
C PHE A 123 6.69 14.18 9.88
N ALA A 124 7.21 14.83 10.94
CA ALA A 124 7.06 16.27 11.10
C ALA A 124 7.72 17.04 9.93
N PRO A 125 7.11 18.14 9.43
CA PRO A 125 7.73 19.01 8.46
C PRO A 125 8.97 19.70 9.07
N TYR A 126 9.91 20.15 8.23
CA TYR A 126 11.08 20.89 8.68
C TYR A 126 10.67 22.19 9.42
N GLY A 127 11.25 22.43 10.57
CA GLY A 127 10.85 23.51 11.49
C GLY A 127 9.96 23.03 12.65
N TYR A 128 9.54 21.75 12.61
CA TYR A 128 8.74 21.13 13.67
C TYR A 128 9.28 19.76 14.04
N LEU A 129 8.97 19.34 15.27
CA LEU A 129 9.16 18.00 15.81
C LEU A 129 7.81 17.44 16.23
N LYS A 130 7.70 16.12 16.30
CA LYS A 130 6.57 15.50 16.99
C LYS A 130 6.78 15.61 18.49
N ASP A 131 5.72 15.95 19.21
CA ASP A 131 5.74 15.95 20.66
C ASP A 131 6.11 14.54 21.18
N PRO A 132 7.04 14.42 22.13
CA PRO A 132 7.44 13.12 22.69
C PRO A 132 6.30 12.37 23.38
N VAL A 133 5.33 13.09 23.96
CA VAL A 133 4.20 12.52 24.68
C VAL A 133 3.02 12.26 23.74
N ASP A 134 2.66 13.26 22.91
CA ASP A 134 1.59 13.16 21.93
C ASP A 134 2.12 13.29 20.50
N LYS A 135 2.32 12.17 19.84
CA LYS A 135 2.84 12.12 18.46
C LYS A 135 1.92 12.78 17.41
N ASN A 136 0.66 13.07 17.77
CA ASN A 136 -0.28 13.79 16.91
C ASN A 136 -0.20 15.30 17.11
N HIS A 137 0.64 15.77 18.02
CA HIS A 137 0.94 17.18 18.22
C HIS A 137 2.33 17.54 17.68
N LEU A 138 2.45 18.76 17.12
CA LEU A 138 3.72 19.29 16.63
C LEU A 138 4.23 20.37 17.60
N VAL A 139 5.50 20.25 17.95
CA VAL A 139 6.24 21.29 18.69
C VAL A 139 7.25 21.98 17.77
N VAL A 140 7.54 23.25 18.01
CA VAL A 140 8.49 23.99 17.20
C VAL A 140 9.91 23.46 17.46
N ASP A 141 10.66 23.19 16.38
CA ASP A 141 12.11 22.98 16.41
C ASP A 141 12.80 24.37 16.31
N PRO A 142 13.38 24.93 17.39
CA PRO A 142 13.85 26.31 17.37
C PRO A 142 14.94 26.56 16.32
N GLU A 143 15.82 25.59 16.09
CA GLU A 143 16.92 25.70 15.13
C GLU A 143 16.39 25.71 13.70
N ALA A 144 15.59 24.70 13.35
CA ALA A 144 15.02 24.58 12.01
C ALA A 144 13.97 25.65 11.71
N ALA A 145 13.15 26.04 12.71
CA ALA A 145 12.13 27.07 12.54
C ALA A 145 12.71 28.46 12.20
N LYS A 146 13.90 28.80 12.71
CA LYS A 146 14.61 30.03 12.32
C LYS A 146 14.92 30.01 10.82
N VAL A 147 15.48 28.90 10.33
CA VAL A 147 15.81 28.76 8.90
C VAL A 147 14.54 28.86 8.04
N VAL A 148 13.45 28.24 8.47
CA VAL A 148 12.16 28.32 7.75
C VAL A 148 11.67 29.75 7.67
N LYS A 149 11.73 30.53 8.77
CA LYS A 149 11.36 31.95 8.78
C LYS A 149 12.23 32.76 7.83
N ASP A 150 13.56 32.54 7.85
CA ASP A 150 14.48 33.22 6.96
C ASP A 150 14.18 32.93 5.49
N ILE A 151 13.88 31.69 5.15
CA ILE A 151 13.46 31.27 3.78
C ILE A 151 12.20 32.02 3.34
N PHE A 152 11.18 32.10 4.19
CA PHE A 152 9.94 32.80 3.86
C PHE A 152 10.20 34.34 3.70
N HIS A 153 10.99 34.93 4.58
CA HIS A 153 11.37 36.34 4.48
C HIS A 153 12.12 36.63 3.17
N TRP A 154 13.15 35.86 2.85
CA TRP A 154 13.90 36.05 1.59
C TRP A 154 13.02 35.87 0.36
N PHE A 155 12.06 34.96 0.40
CA PHE A 155 11.17 34.73 -0.73
C PHE A 155 10.11 35.82 -0.86
N ALA A 156 9.41 36.15 0.25
CA ALA A 156 8.25 37.03 0.24
C ALA A 156 8.62 38.51 0.29
N ASP A 157 9.61 38.88 1.10
CA ASP A 157 9.94 40.27 1.35
C ASP A 157 11.14 40.74 0.50
N ASP A 158 12.18 39.91 0.36
CA ASP A 158 13.36 40.24 -0.45
C ASP A 158 13.22 39.89 -1.94
N GLY A 159 12.16 39.18 -2.32
CA GLY A 159 11.91 38.78 -3.70
C GLY A 159 12.91 37.78 -4.28
N MET A 160 13.63 37.03 -3.43
CA MET A 160 14.65 36.09 -3.87
C MET A 160 14.05 34.91 -4.62
N SER A 161 14.70 34.45 -5.69
CA SER A 161 14.31 33.24 -6.39
C SER A 161 14.59 32.00 -5.53
N LYS A 162 13.84 30.90 -5.76
CA LYS A 162 14.08 29.61 -5.08
C LYS A 162 15.53 29.14 -5.21
N ARG A 163 16.15 29.33 -6.40
CA ARG A 163 17.56 28.99 -6.65
C ARG A 163 18.51 29.87 -5.82
N GLY A 164 18.23 31.17 -5.72
CA GLY A 164 19.03 32.11 -4.90
C GLY A 164 19.00 31.71 -3.43
N ILE A 165 17.82 31.34 -2.91
CA ILE A 165 17.66 30.85 -1.53
C ILE A 165 18.50 29.59 -1.29
N VAL A 166 18.47 28.62 -2.22
CA VAL A 166 19.26 27.37 -2.10
C VAL A 166 20.76 27.67 -2.05
N LEU A 167 21.27 28.57 -2.91
CA LEU A 167 22.67 28.95 -2.92
C LEU A 167 23.04 29.61 -1.59
N LYS A 168 22.21 30.53 -1.10
CA LYS A 168 22.43 31.22 0.18
C LYS A 168 22.46 30.26 1.37
N LEU A 169 21.54 29.29 1.40
CA LEU A 169 21.53 28.24 2.45
C LEU A 169 22.81 27.40 2.43
N ASN A 170 23.30 27.05 1.24
CA ASN A 170 24.54 26.28 1.08
C ASN A 170 25.77 27.10 1.51
N GLU A 171 25.87 28.39 1.14
CA GLU A 171 26.93 29.31 1.57
C GLU A 171 26.96 29.46 3.09
N MET A 172 25.78 29.48 3.73
CA MET A 172 25.66 29.55 5.19
C MET A 172 25.93 28.19 5.87
N GLY A 173 26.20 27.12 5.13
CA GLY A 173 26.45 25.78 5.67
C GLY A 173 25.26 25.14 6.34
N ILE A 174 24.02 25.58 6.00
CA ILE A 174 22.80 25.05 6.60
C ILE A 174 22.52 23.65 6.05
N SER A 175 22.42 22.68 6.94
CA SER A 175 22.15 21.28 6.57
C SER A 175 20.75 21.12 6.00
N ASN A 176 20.62 20.23 5.01
CA ASN A 176 19.30 19.87 4.49
C ASN A 176 18.45 19.15 5.56
N PRO A 177 17.11 19.10 5.39
CA PRO A 177 16.22 18.52 6.39
C PRO A 177 16.55 17.06 6.79
N THR A 178 17.08 16.26 5.85
CA THR A 178 17.44 14.86 6.12
C THR A 178 18.66 14.77 7.06
N ILE A 179 19.69 15.58 6.81
CA ILE A 179 20.89 15.63 7.65
C ILE A 179 20.54 16.18 9.03
N HIS A 180 19.70 17.23 9.08
CA HIS A 180 19.23 17.81 10.35
C HIS A 180 18.52 16.75 11.21
N LYS A 181 17.56 16.01 10.65
CA LYS A 181 16.88 14.91 11.34
C LYS A 181 17.84 13.85 11.87
N ARG A 182 18.80 13.42 11.05
CA ARG A 182 19.79 12.42 11.46
C ARG A 182 20.65 12.90 12.65
N ARG A 183 21.02 14.17 12.69
CA ARG A 183 21.77 14.77 13.84
C ARG A 183 20.96 14.72 15.13
N GLN A 184 19.63 14.82 15.03
CA GLN A 184 18.71 14.72 16.17
C GLN A 184 18.37 13.27 16.54
N GLY A 185 18.94 12.25 15.87
CA GLY A 185 18.62 10.84 16.09
C GLY A 185 17.23 10.42 15.58
N LEU A 186 16.61 11.23 14.73
CA LEU A 186 15.31 10.97 14.14
C LEU A 186 15.50 10.34 12.75
N ASN A 187 15.26 9.04 12.65
CA ASN A 187 15.26 8.29 11.38
C ASN A 187 13.90 8.29 10.71
#